data_9aadb1ccfce7b35640dd3079ef147443
#
_entry.id   9aadb1ccfce7b35640dd3079ef147443
#
_cell.length_a   1.000
_cell.length_b   1.000
_cell.length_c   1.000
_cell.angle_alpha   90.00
_cell.angle_beta   90.00
_cell.angle_gamma   90.00
#
_symmetry.space_group_name_H-M   'P 1'
#
loop_
_entity.id
_entity.type
_entity.pdbx_description
1 polymer ?
#
loop_
_entity_poly.entity_id
_entity_poly.type
_entity_poly.pdbx_seq_one_letter_code
_entity_poly.pdbx_strand_id
1 'polypeptide(L)'
;MKNTIMYYYGFENISLIRQKNRKYIKHNNDLYMLCRIYNEKETLELYELTKNIPFFYDFVLNKDKNIFTVYKDYFFVLIKVNNKVLTEKDKQIQLNLDNTKEYYLDRSNWYELWTRKNDYYEYQYKHIKGKYKTIDESIDYYIGLAENAISYISNIPSNLKVQEKKGLYPKRAIFLEDEYHNPLNYVIDYKERKLSEYLKMLFATKKYIGQNIENIILSYNCTETGYRLLYGRMLYPSLYFDMYDRIINNYENEESILEIVKRSKEYEDYLNEIYRIISKKVEIKNIDWL
;
A
#
# COMPACT_ATOMS: atom_id res chain seq x y z
N MET A 1 -26.63 8.45 -8.96
CA MET A 1 -26.02 7.79 -7.79
C MET A 1 -27.03 7.48 -6.67
N LYS A 2 -27.72 8.47 -6.07
CA LYS A 2 -28.69 8.21 -5.00
C LYS A 2 -29.77 7.21 -5.43
N ASN A 3 -30.46 7.45 -6.53
CA ASN A 3 -31.49 6.55 -7.07
C ASN A 3 -30.96 5.16 -7.41
N THR A 4 -29.74 5.05 -7.92
CA THR A 4 -29.09 3.77 -8.22
C THR A 4 -28.90 2.95 -6.95
N ILE A 5 -28.43 3.58 -5.85
CA ILE A 5 -28.22 2.92 -4.58
C ILE A 5 -29.56 2.46 -3.98
N MET A 6 -30.58 3.34 -3.99
CA MET A 6 -31.91 2.99 -3.52
C MET A 6 -32.47 1.78 -4.27
N TYR A 7 -32.31 1.74 -5.58
CA TYR A 7 -32.80 0.67 -6.43
C TYR A 7 -32.09 -0.67 -6.21
N TYR A 8 -30.74 -0.64 -6.15
CA TYR A 8 -29.96 -1.88 -6.09
C TYR A 8 -29.83 -2.45 -4.67
N TYR A 9 -29.92 -1.63 -3.63
CA TYR A 9 -29.75 -2.06 -2.24
C TYR A 9 -31.03 -1.98 -1.40
N GLY A 10 -32.12 -1.49 -1.98
CA GLY A 10 -33.39 -1.34 -1.28
C GLY A 10 -33.34 -0.29 -0.15
N PHE A 11 -32.37 0.64 -0.22
CA PHE A 11 -32.21 1.67 0.80
C PHE A 11 -33.22 2.79 0.59
N GLU A 12 -33.97 3.14 1.62
CA GLU A 12 -34.85 4.30 1.65
C GLU A 12 -34.20 5.44 2.43
N ASN A 13 -34.52 6.70 2.09
CA ASN A 13 -34.11 7.90 2.84
C ASN A 13 -32.60 7.99 3.11
N ILE A 14 -31.77 7.74 2.09
CA ILE A 14 -30.31 7.82 2.22
C ILE A 14 -29.81 9.27 2.19
N SER A 15 -28.75 9.55 2.97
CA SER A 15 -27.95 10.77 2.87
C SER A 15 -26.53 10.44 2.39
N LEU A 16 -26.03 11.27 1.45
CA LEU A 16 -24.66 11.18 0.98
C LEU A 16 -23.79 12.12 1.84
N ILE A 17 -22.73 11.57 2.42
CA ILE A 17 -21.78 12.30 3.25
C ILE A 17 -20.41 12.23 2.58
N ARG A 18 -19.72 13.36 2.50
CA ARG A 18 -18.33 13.40 2.06
C ARG A 18 -17.43 13.74 3.24
N GLN A 19 -16.51 12.84 3.56
CA GLN A 19 -15.56 13.01 4.67
C GLN A 19 -14.16 12.59 4.21
N LYS A 20 -13.15 13.46 4.38
CA LYS A 20 -11.74 13.16 4.04
C LYS A 20 -11.56 12.56 2.64
N ASN A 21 -12.13 13.18 1.61
CA ASN A 21 -12.10 12.70 0.21
C ASN A 21 -12.81 11.36 -0.07
N ARG A 22 -13.54 10.80 0.89
CA ARG A 22 -14.36 9.60 0.73
C ARG A 22 -15.85 9.94 0.71
N LYS A 23 -16.61 9.09 0.01
CA LYS A 23 -18.06 9.18 -0.07
C LYS A 23 -18.67 8.09 0.80
N TYR A 24 -19.54 8.50 1.70
CA TYR A 24 -20.30 7.60 2.56
C TYR A 24 -21.79 7.77 2.30
N ILE A 25 -22.52 6.72 2.60
CA ILE A 25 -23.97 6.66 2.57
C ILE A 25 -24.42 6.37 3.99
N LYS A 26 -25.27 7.21 4.53
CA LYS A 26 -25.98 6.93 5.77
C LYS A 26 -27.38 6.45 5.43
N HIS A 27 -27.75 5.29 5.94
CA HIS A 27 -29.07 4.69 5.84
C HIS A 27 -29.47 4.18 7.22
N ASN A 28 -30.53 4.72 7.78
CA ASN A 28 -30.92 4.51 9.17
C ASN A 28 -29.75 4.84 10.13
N ASN A 29 -29.34 3.88 10.97
CA ASN A 29 -28.18 4.02 11.87
C ASN A 29 -26.88 3.47 11.30
N ASP A 30 -26.93 2.89 10.10
CA ASP A 30 -25.76 2.29 9.46
C ASP A 30 -25.03 3.29 8.55
N LEU A 31 -23.72 3.13 8.49
CA LEU A 31 -22.82 3.87 7.60
C LEU A 31 -22.21 2.91 6.58
N TYR A 32 -22.20 3.32 5.31
CA TYR A 32 -21.64 2.54 4.22
C TYR A 32 -20.63 3.38 3.46
N MET A 33 -19.46 2.80 3.19
CA MET A 33 -18.45 3.41 2.35
C MET A 33 -18.75 3.09 0.88
N LEU A 34 -18.80 4.11 0.03
CA LEU A 34 -18.97 3.98 -1.41
C LEU A 34 -17.61 3.99 -2.11
N CYS A 35 -17.18 2.87 -2.64
CA CYS A 35 -15.87 2.72 -3.24
C CYS A 35 -15.97 2.47 -4.75
N ARG A 36 -15.34 3.33 -5.56
CA ARG A 36 -15.17 3.09 -6.99
C ARG A 36 -14.15 1.97 -7.21
N ILE A 37 -14.45 1.08 -8.15
CA ILE A 37 -13.63 -0.09 -8.47
C ILE A 37 -12.95 0.14 -9.82
N TYR A 38 -11.66 -0.15 -9.87
CA TYR A 38 -10.83 -0.07 -11.06
C TYR A 38 -10.40 -1.45 -11.57
N ASN A 39 -10.39 -2.45 -10.69
CA ASN A 39 -10.06 -3.83 -11.02
C ASN A 39 -11.05 -4.79 -10.33
N GLU A 40 -11.94 -5.34 -11.13
CA GLU A 40 -13.00 -6.23 -10.65
C GLU A 40 -12.42 -7.56 -10.12
N LYS A 41 -11.43 -8.13 -10.82
CA LYS A 41 -10.82 -9.42 -10.44
C LYS A 41 -10.16 -9.34 -9.07
N GLU A 42 -9.37 -8.28 -8.84
CA GLU A 42 -8.75 -8.05 -7.53
C GLU A 42 -9.80 -7.84 -6.42
N THR A 43 -10.88 -7.10 -6.74
CA THR A 43 -11.92 -6.81 -5.75
C THR A 43 -12.73 -8.04 -5.40
N LEU A 44 -13.04 -8.88 -6.39
CA LEU A 44 -13.73 -10.16 -6.16
C LEU A 44 -12.87 -11.09 -5.31
N GLU A 45 -11.57 -11.17 -5.60
CA GLU A 45 -10.64 -11.97 -4.82
C GLU A 45 -10.52 -11.48 -3.38
N LEU A 46 -10.48 -10.16 -3.14
CA LEU A 46 -10.54 -9.57 -1.80
C LEU A 46 -11.82 -9.95 -1.06
N TYR A 47 -12.96 -9.88 -1.74
CA TYR A 47 -14.24 -10.31 -1.16
C TYR A 47 -14.18 -11.76 -0.72
N GLU A 48 -13.75 -12.67 -1.60
CA GLU A 48 -13.65 -14.10 -1.28
C GLU A 48 -12.69 -14.39 -0.11
N LEU A 49 -11.56 -13.68 -0.06
CA LEU A 49 -10.57 -13.84 1.01
C LEU A 49 -11.01 -13.25 2.35
N THR A 50 -11.87 -12.23 2.35
CA THR A 50 -12.18 -11.46 3.57
C THR A 50 -13.59 -11.64 4.11
N LYS A 51 -14.54 -12.16 3.33
CA LYS A 51 -15.97 -12.26 3.68
C LYS A 51 -16.29 -12.99 4.99
N ASN A 52 -15.42 -13.89 5.44
CA ASN A 52 -15.59 -14.66 6.68
C ASN A 52 -14.60 -14.25 7.78
N ILE A 53 -13.91 -13.13 7.62
CA ILE A 53 -12.94 -12.65 8.60
C ILE A 53 -13.54 -11.47 9.37
N PRO A 54 -13.85 -11.64 10.66
CA PRO A 54 -14.55 -10.62 11.46
C PRO A 54 -13.79 -9.28 11.55
N PHE A 55 -12.49 -9.29 11.29
CA PHE A 55 -11.66 -8.09 11.26
C PHE A 55 -12.07 -7.11 10.18
N PHE A 56 -12.43 -7.59 8.98
CA PHE A 56 -12.76 -6.73 7.85
C PHE A 56 -14.21 -6.23 7.91
N TYR A 57 -14.44 -5.06 7.35
CA TYR A 57 -15.78 -4.59 7.02
C TYR A 57 -16.40 -5.45 5.92
N ASP A 58 -17.72 -5.58 5.96
CA ASP A 58 -18.46 -6.45 5.07
C ASP A 58 -18.80 -5.76 3.75
N PHE A 59 -18.52 -6.43 2.65
CA PHE A 59 -19.10 -6.04 1.35
C PHE A 59 -20.62 -6.28 1.37
N VAL A 60 -21.37 -5.29 0.89
CA VAL A 60 -22.82 -5.38 0.81
C VAL A 60 -23.22 -5.90 -0.56
N LEU A 61 -23.94 -7.01 -0.59
CA LEU A 61 -24.49 -7.53 -1.84
C LEU A 61 -25.69 -6.70 -2.29
N ASN A 62 -25.77 -6.44 -3.57
CA ASN A 62 -26.94 -5.80 -4.18
C ASN A 62 -28.11 -6.80 -4.36
N LYS A 63 -29.26 -6.35 -4.87
CA LYS A 63 -30.44 -7.20 -5.11
C LYS A 63 -30.19 -8.40 -6.02
N ASP A 64 -29.18 -8.31 -6.88
CA ASP A 64 -28.78 -9.39 -7.80
C ASP A 64 -27.75 -10.32 -7.19
N LYS A 65 -27.52 -10.22 -5.86
CA LYS A 65 -26.52 -10.98 -5.07
C LYS A 65 -25.08 -10.78 -5.57
N ASN A 66 -24.79 -9.64 -6.15
CA ASN A 66 -23.47 -9.26 -6.62
C ASN A 66 -22.86 -8.16 -5.71
N ILE A 67 -21.54 -8.17 -5.52
CA ILE A 67 -20.83 -7.10 -4.81
C ILE A 67 -20.71 -5.84 -5.67
N PHE A 68 -20.71 -6.00 -7.01
CA PHE A 68 -20.54 -4.89 -7.94
C PHE A 68 -21.88 -4.30 -8.35
N THR A 69 -21.91 -2.98 -8.40
CA THR A 69 -23.04 -2.22 -8.98
C THR A 69 -22.50 -1.22 -9.99
N VAL A 70 -23.16 -1.16 -11.16
CA VAL A 70 -22.79 -0.23 -12.23
C VAL A 70 -23.43 1.13 -12.00
N TYR A 71 -22.66 2.19 -12.16
CA TYR A 71 -23.17 3.55 -12.24
C TYR A 71 -22.45 4.30 -13.36
N LYS A 72 -23.22 4.71 -14.38
CA LYS A 72 -22.68 5.24 -15.64
C LYS A 72 -21.70 4.24 -16.26
N ASP A 73 -20.42 4.59 -16.34
CA ASP A 73 -19.31 3.90 -16.97
C ASP A 73 -18.34 3.22 -16.00
N TYR A 74 -18.70 3.12 -14.70
CA TYR A 74 -17.83 2.51 -13.72
C TYR A 74 -18.57 1.61 -12.72
N PHE A 75 -17.81 0.69 -12.14
CA PHE A 75 -18.27 -0.16 -11.03
C PHE A 75 -17.99 0.50 -9.69
N PHE A 76 -18.88 0.22 -8.74
CA PHE A 76 -18.65 0.52 -7.34
C PHE A 76 -19.11 -0.63 -6.46
N VAL A 77 -18.59 -0.66 -5.25
CA VAL A 77 -19.02 -1.55 -4.16
C VAL A 77 -19.47 -0.70 -2.98
N LEU A 78 -20.36 -1.25 -2.16
CA LEU A 78 -20.68 -0.74 -0.83
C LEU A 78 -20.02 -1.62 0.21
N ILE A 79 -19.39 -0.98 1.19
CA ILE A 79 -18.78 -1.65 2.34
C ILE A 79 -19.47 -1.11 3.58
N LYS A 80 -20.07 -1.98 4.39
CA LYS A 80 -20.72 -1.61 5.64
C LYS A 80 -19.67 -1.31 6.69
N VAL A 81 -19.65 -0.06 7.18
CA VAL A 81 -18.74 0.39 8.23
C VAL A 81 -19.36 0.03 9.58
N ASN A 82 -18.80 -0.97 10.23
CA ASN A 82 -19.21 -1.38 11.58
C ASN A 82 -18.28 -0.73 12.61
N ASN A 83 -18.79 -0.45 13.81
CA ASN A 83 -17.95 -0.01 14.91
C ASN A 83 -17.08 -1.19 15.38
N LYS A 84 -15.88 -1.30 14.81
CA LYS A 84 -14.89 -2.30 15.21
C LYS A 84 -13.78 -1.60 15.99
N VAL A 85 -13.37 -2.20 17.09
CA VAL A 85 -12.22 -1.75 17.87
C VAL A 85 -11.04 -2.65 17.54
N LEU A 86 -9.91 -2.06 17.19
CA LEU A 86 -8.68 -2.81 16.95
C LEU A 86 -8.20 -3.49 18.22
N THR A 87 -8.07 -4.81 18.17
CA THR A 87 -7.41 -5.58 19.22
C THR A 87 -6.00 -5.96 18.77
N GLU A 88 -5.11 -6.33 19.72
CA GLU A 88 -3.77 -6.81 19.36
C GLU A 88 -3.80 -8.07 18.51
N LYS A 89 -4.84 -8.91 18.65
CA LYS A 89 -5.05 -10.11 17.83
C LYS A 89 -5.41 -9.76 16.39
N ASP A 90 -6.12 -8.65 16.18
CA ASP A 90 -6.54 -8.19 14.85
C ASP A 90 -5.34 -7.69 14.03
N LYS A 91 -4.26 -7.31 14.68
CA LYS A 91 -3.02 -6.90 14.01
C LYS A 91 -2.27 -8.07 13.34
N GLN A 92 -2.63 -9.31 13.64
CA GLN A 92 -2.00 -10.53 13.14
C GLN A 92 -3.00 -11.40 12.36
N ILE A 93 -3.59 -10.86 11.30
CA ILE A 93 -4.46 -11.65 10.43
C ILE A 93 -3.60 -12.63 9.66
N GLN A 94 -3.60 -13.90 10.08
CA GLN A 94 -2.98 -14.99 9.33
C GLN A 94 -4.04 -15.60 8.41
N LEU A 95 -3.87 -15.40 7.11
CA LEU A 95 -4.60 -16.15 6.10
C LEU A 95 -3.78 -17.36 5.69
N ASN A 96 -4.40 -18.53 5.70
CA ASN A 96 -3.84 -19.68 5.02
C ASN A 96 -4.06 -19.50 3.53
N LEU A 97 -3.11 -18.87 2.86
CA LEU A 97 -3.13 -18.76 1.40
C LEU A 97 -2.73 -20.11 0.80
N ASP A 98 -3.44 -20.50 -0.24
CA ASP A 98 -3.04 -21.64 -1.04
C ASP A 98 -1.87 -21.25 -1.92
N ASN A 99 -0.68 -21.74 -1.62
CA ASN A 99 0.55 -21.42 -2.33
C ASN A 99 0.58 -21.97 -3.78
N THR A 100 -0.37 -22.83 -4.15
CA THR A 100 -0.49 -23.37 -5.52
C THR A 100 -1.35 -22.49 -6.42
N LYS A 101 -2.10 -21.56 -5.83
CA LYS A 101 -3.02 -20.66 -6.53
C LYS A 101 -2.31 -19.36 -6.90
N GLU A 102 -2.49 -18.92 -8.14
CA GLU A 102 -2.14 -17.58 -8.56
C GLU A 102 -3.23 -16.59 -8.13
N TYR A 103 -2.82 -15.51 -7.47
CA TYR A 103 -3.71 -14.46 -6.99
C TYR A 103 -3.52 -13.17 -7.77
N TYR A 104 -4.60 -12.56 -8.23
CA TYR A 104 -4.57 -11.22 -8.85
C TYR A 104 -4.06 -10.14 -7.89
N LEU A 105 -4.25 -10.36 -6.59
CA LEU A 105 -3.78 -9.48 -5.51
C LEU A 105 -2.31 -9.66 -5.16
N ASP A 106 -1.61 -10.67 -5.68
CA ASP A 106 -0.22 -10.94 -5.34
C ASP A 106 0.69 -9.81 -5.85
N ARG A 107 1.40 -9.19 -4.94
CA ARG A 107 2.38 -8.12 -5.17
C ARG A 107 3.77 -8.49 -4.68
N SER A 108 4.02 -9.76 -4.44
CA SER A 108 5.32 -10.23 -3.90
C SER A 108 6.43 -10.30 -4.94
N ASN A 109 6.12 -10.31 -6.24
CA ASN A 109 7.13 -10.20 -7.28
C ASN A 109 7.60 -8.74 -7.44
N TRP A 110 8.33 -8.22 -6.42
CA TRP A 110 8.78 -6.84 -6.41
C TRP A 110 9.74 -6.52 -7.55
N TYR A 111 10.59 -7.46 -7.95
CA TYR A 111 11.50 -7.28 -9.08
C TYR A 111 10.73 -6.86 -10.35
N GLU A 112 9.81 -7.69 -10.78
CA GLU A 112 9.03 -7.43 -11.99
C GLU A 112 8.11 -6.21 -11.83
N LEU A 113 7.45 -6.09 -10.68
CA LEU A 113 6.54 -4.97 -10.41
C LEU A 113 7.26 -3.62 -10.44
N TRP A 114 8.45 -3.53 -9.82
CA TRP A 114 9.20 -2.27 -9.75
C TRP A 114 9.90 -1.96 -11.06
N THR A 115 10.42 -2.95 -11.79
CA THR A 115 10.97 -2.76 -13.13
C THR A 115 9.93 -2.13 -14.05
N ARG A 116 8.74 -2.74 -14.16
CA ARG A 116 7.65 -2.20 -14.99
C ARG A 116 7.22 -0.78 -14.56
N LYS A 117 7.22 -0.50 -13.26
CA LYS A 117 6.88 0.83 -12.74
C LYS A 117 7.97 1.85 -13.07
N ASN A 118 9.23 1.47 -12.93
CA ASN A 118 10.35 2.36 -13.23
C ASN A 118 10.38 2.73 -14.71
N ASP A 119 10.25 1.74 -15.60
CA ASP A 119 10.12 1.95 -17.06
C ASP A 119 8.94 2.89 -17.38
N TYR A 120 7.79 2.71 -16.69
CA TYR A 120 6.63 3.57 -16.86
C TYR A 120 6.90 5.01 -16.42
N TYR A 121 7.57 5.24 -15.29
CA TYR A 121 7.89 6.58 -14.80
C TYR A 121 8.89 7.29 -15.71
N GLU A 122 9.91 6.60 -16.21
CA GLU A 122 10.83 7.14 -17.20
C GLU A 122 10.12 7.53 -18.50
N TYR A 123 9.25 6.63 -19.00
CA TYR A 123 8.45 6.92 -20.18
C TYR A 123 7.53 8.14 -19.96
N GLN A 124 6.80 8.16 -18.87
CA GLN A 124 5.86 9.23 -18.55
C GLN A 124 6.58 10.58 -18.37
N TYR A 125 7.74 10.58 -17.70
CA TYR A 125 8.54 11.78 -17.49
C TYR A 125 8.93 12.45 -18.81
N LYS A 126 9.30 11.70 -19.84
CA LYS A 126 9.62 12.25 -21.16
C LYS A 126 8.48 13.10 -21.75
N HIS A 127 7.23 12.80 -21.39
CA HIS A 127 6.05 13.54 -21.88
C HIS A 127 5.67 14.76 -21.03
N ILE A 128 6.20 14.87 -19.82
CA ILE A 128 5.88 15.96 -18.89
C ILE A 128 7.08 16.86 -18.57
N LYS A 129 8.25 16.56 -19.12
CA LYS A 129 9.49 17.30 -18.91
C LYS A 129 9.28 18.80 -19.19
N GLY A 130 9.76 19.65 -18.29
CA GLY A 130 9.58 21.10 -18.33
C GLY A 130 8.25 21.59 -17.74
N LYS A 131 7.35 20.69 -17.32
CA LYS A 131 6.05 21.09 -16.75
C LYS A 131 6.11 21.30 -15.24
N TYR A 132 6.97 20.55 -14.55
CA TYR A 132 7.07 20.53 -13.09
C TYR A 132 8.56 20.65 -12.69
N LYS A 133 8.95 21.82 -12.19
CA LYS A 133 10.36 22.13 -11.88
C LYS A 133 10.97 21.18 -10.85
N THR A 134 10.26 20.92 -9.75
CA THR A 134 10.76 20.04 -8.68
C THR A 134 10.92 18.60 -9.15
N ILE A 135 10.00 18.13 -10.00
CA ILE A 135 10.10 16.81 -10.61
C ILE A 135 11.30 16.75 -11.56
N ASP A 136 11.46 17.76 -12.42
CA ASP A 136 12.59 17.83 -13.36
C ASP A 136 13.96 17.81 -12.65
N GLU A 137 14.05 18.43 -11.48
CA GLU A 137 15.28 18.49 -10.68
C GLU A 137 15.56 17.24 -9.85
N SER A 138 14.57 16.35 -9.66
CA SER A 138 14.67 15.24 -8.69
C SER A 138 14.43 13.85 -9.26
N ILE A 139 13.73 13.71 -10.37
CA ILE A 139 13.26 12.41 -10.87
C ILE A 139 14.40 11.42 -11.12
N ASP A 140 15.52 11.89 -11.69
CA ASP A 140 16.67 11.02 -12.02
C ASP A 140 17.28 10.39 -10.76
N TYR A 141 17.34 11.12 -9.65
CA TYR A 141 17.77 10.60 -8.36
C TYR A 141 16.85 9.47 -7.87
N TYR A 142 15.52 9.66 -7.95
CA TYR A 142 14.57 8.66 -7.46
C TYR A 142 14.41 7.45 -8.40
N ILE A 143 14.60 7.63 -9.71
CA ILE A 143 14.75 6.54 -10.67
C ILE A 143 15.98 5.71 -10.32
N GLY A 144 17.14 6.32 -10.11
CA GLY A 144 18.37 5.63 -9.71
C GLY A 144 18.23 4.89 -8.37
N LEU A 145 17.53 5.48 -7.39
CA LEU A 145 17.23 4.81 -6.12
C LEU A 145 16.32 3.58 -6.33
N ALA A 146 15.34 3.67 -7.22
CA ALA A 146 14.50 2.53 -7.59
C ALA A 146 15.28 1.42 -8.30
N GLU A 147 16.20 1.76 -9.21
CA GLU A 147 17.09 0.80 -9.88
C GLU A 147 17.98 0.05 -8.88
N ASN A 148 18.52 0.76 -7.89
CA ASN A 148 19.26 0.12 -6.80
C ASN A 148 18.39 -0.85 -6.00
N ALA A 149 17.15 -0.48 -5.68
CA ALA A 149 16.20 -1.38 -5.01
C ALA A 149 15.88 -2.62 -5.87
N ILE A 150 15.68 -2.44 -7.18
CA ILE A 150 15.42 -3.52 -8.15
C ILE A 150 16.62 -4.46 -8.22
N SER A 151 17.83 -3.90 -8.40
CA SER A 151 19.07 -4.66 -8.43
C SER A 151 19.27 -5.44 -7.13
N TYR A 152 19.01 -4.80 -5.98
CA TYR A 152 19.14 -5.44 -4.68
C TYR A 152 18.21 -6.65 -4.54
N ILE A 153 16.93 -6.51 -4.90
CA ILE A 153 15.94 -7.59 -4.83
C ILE A 153 16.26 -8.70 -5.84
N SER A 154 16.81 -8.38 -7.01
CA SER A 154 17.18 -9.38 -8.02
C SER A 154 18.29 -10.32 -7.52
N ASN A 155 19.18 -9.83 -6.66
CA ASN A 155 20.28 -10.61 -6.09
C ASN A 155 19.85 -11.58 -4.97
N ILE A 156 18.60 -11.48 -4.47
CA ILE A 156 18.06 -12.46 -3.52
C ILE A 156 17.64 -13.72 -4.29
N PRO A 157 18.20 -14.92 -3.98
CA PRO A 157 17.85 -16.15 -4.69
C PRO A 157 16.35 -16.45 -4.66
N SER A 158 15.81 -16.84 -5.81
CA SER A 158 14.35 -17.07 -5.94
C SER A 158 13.84 -18.19 -5.04
N ASN A 159 14.61 -19.26 -4.85
CA ASN A 159 14.26 -20.36 -3.97
C ASN A 159 14.13 -19.93 -2.50
N LEU A 160 14.90 -18.94 -2.05
CA LEU A 160 14.76 -18.38 -0.70
C LEU A 160 13.53 -17.51 -0.57
N LYS A 161 13.21 -16.72 -1.61
CA LYS A 161 11.99 -15.88 -1.63
C LYS A 161 10.71 -16.73 -1.58
N VAL A 162 10.67 -17.86 -2.26
CA VAL A 162 9.52 -18.77 -2.27
C VAL A 162 9.24 -19.37 -0.89
N GLN A 163 10.25 -19.49 -0.03
CA GLN A 163 10.09 -20.00 1.33
C GLN A 163 9.47 -18.97 2.30
N GLU A 164 9.49 -17.69 1.94
CA GLU A 164 8.92 -16.63 2.77
C GLU A 164 7.39 -16.68 2.74
N LYS A 165 6.80 -16.55 3.92
CA LYS A 165 5.34 -16.56 4.07
C LYS A 165 4.73 -15.30 3.48
N LYS A 166 3.72 -15.51 2.64
CA LYS A 166 2.85 -14.46 2.13
C LYS A 166 1.58 -14.37 2.96
N GLY A 167 0.99 -13.20 2.98
CA GLY A 167 -0.26 -12.94 3.67
C GLY A 167 -0.94 -11.70 3.12
N LEU A 168 -2.07 -11.35 3.72
CA LEU A 168 -2.81 -10.14 3.36
C LEU A 168 -2.30 -8.98 4.21
N TYR A 169 -1.63 -8.03 3.55
CA TYR A 169 -1.01 -6.88 4.22
C TYR A 169 -1.48 -5.56 3.61
N PRO A 170 -1.47 -4.46 4.39
CA PRO A 170 -1.84 -3.14 3.90
C PRO A 170 -1.00 -2.72 2.69
N LYS A 171 -1.65 -2.11 1.69
CA LYS A 171 -0.99 -1.54 0.50
C LYS A 171 0.01 -0.44 0.88
N ARG A 172 -0.34 0.35 1.89
CA ARG A 172 0.45 1.45 2.47
C ARG A 172 0.25 1.49 3.97
N ALA A 173 1.08 2.24 4.67
CA ALA A 173 0.84 2.52 6.09
C ALA A 173 -0.54 3.15 6.28
N ILE A 174 -1.28 2.61 7.22
CA ILE A 174 -2.64 3.07 7.54
C ILE A 174 -2.56 4.01 8.73
N PHE A 175 -3.04 5.25 8.56
CA PHE A 175 -3.01 6.28 9.59
C PHE A 175 -4.31 6.39 10.39
N LEU A 176 -5.42 5.93 9.80
CA LEU A 176 -6.75 6.01 10.39
C LEU A 176 -7.21 4.62 10.79
N GLU A 177 -7.70 4.50 12.00
CA GLU A 177 -8.15 3.23 12.58
C GLU A 177 -9.21 2.55 11.70
N ASP A 178 -10.19 3.32 11.21
CA ASP A 178 -11.25 2.83 10.32
C ASP A 178 -10.72 2.22 9.01
N GLU A 179 -9.55 2.64 8.57
CA GLU A 179 -8.93 2.18 7.32
C GLU A 179 -8.36 0.79 7.43
N TYR A 180 -7.99 0.33 8.64
CA TYR A 180 -7.51 -1.03 8.87
C TYR A 180 -8.56 -2.08 8.55
N HIS A 181 -9.83 -1.77 8.77
CA HIS A 181 -10.91 -2.71 8.54
C HIS A 181 -11.41 -2.71 7.09
N ASN A 182 -10.96 -1.77 6.26
CA ASN A 182 -11.35 -1.71 4.85
C ASN A 182 -10.56 -2.74 4.02
N PRO A 183 -11.20 -3.81 3.51
CA PRO A 183 -10.50 -4.85 2.75
C PRO A 183 -9.80 -4.31 1.49
N LEU A 184 -10.33 -3.25 0.86
CA LEU A 184 -9.74 -2.66 -0.34
C LEU A 184 -8.34 -2.06 -0.13
N ASN A 185 -7.91 -1.88 1.12
CA ASN A 185 -6.58 -1.39 1.45
C ASN A 185 -5.50 -2.49 1.52
N TYR A 186 -5.83 -3.73 1.17
CA TYR A 186 -4.95 -4.88 1.33
C TYR A 186 -4.51 -5.49 0.00
N VAL A 187 -3.38 -6.18 0.04
CA VAL A 187 -2.81 -7.00 -1.04
C VAL A 187 -2.14 -8.21 -0.44
N ILE A 188 -1.93 -9.25 -1.25
CA ILE A 188 -1.09 -10.38 -0.89
C ILE A 188 0.37 -9.99 -1.12
N ASP A 189 1.21 -10.15 -0.08
CA ASP A 189 2.63 -9.82 -0.16
C ASP A 189 3.41 -10.54 0.96
N TYR A 190 4.72 -10.32 1.01
CA TYR A 190 5.55 -10.74 2.15
C TYR A 190 5.22 -9.91 3.41
N LYS A 191 5.41 -10.52 4.59
CA LYS A 191 5.15 -9.85 5.89
C LYS A 191 5.99 -8.59 6.07
N GLU A 192 7.17 -8.53 5.48
CA GLU A 192 8.12 -7.41 5.53
C GLU A 192 7.55 -6.13 4.93
N ARG A 193 6.54 -6.25 4.03
CA ARG A 193 5.79 -5.09 3.53
C ARG A 193 5.20 -4.26 4.68
N LYS A 194 4.54 -4.91 5.64
CA LYS A 194 3.91 -4.21 6.77
C LYS A 194 4.91 -3.41 7.58
N LEU A 195 6.07 -4.02 7.88
CA LEU A 195 7.13 -3.35 8.64
C LEU A 195 7.74 -2.19 7.86
N SER A 196 8.07 -2.39 6.57
CA SER A 196 8.64 -1.33 5.74
C SER A 196 7.71 -0.14 5.56
N GLU A 197 6.42 -0.38 5.33
CA GLU A 197 5.44 0.71 5.23
C GLU A 197 5.30 1.46 6.56
N TYR A 198 5.38 0.76 7.70
CA TYR A 198 5.38 1.38 9.02
C TYR A 198 6.64 2.25 9.24
N LEU A 199 7.83 1.74 8.91
CA LEU A 199 9.08 2.50 9.03
C LEU A 199 9.08 3.75 8.12
N LYS A 200 8.62 3.62 6.88
CA LYS A 200 8.44 4.76 5.96
C LYS A 200 7.44 5.78 6.50
N MET A 201 6.37 5.33 7.13
CA MET A 201 5.40 6.20 7.78
C MET A 201 6.03 6.96 8.96
N LEU A 202 6.80 6.28 9.81
CA LEU A 202 7.52 6.93 10.90
C LEU A 202 8.44 8.03 10.37
N PHE A 203 9.18 7.76 9.29
CA PHE A 203 10.02 8.76 8.63
C PHE A 203 9.18 9.93 8.08
N ALA A 204 8.15 9.66 7.28
CA ALA A 204 7.32 10.68 6.65
C ALA A 204 6.68 11.64 7.66
N THR A 205 6.27 11.11 8.81
CA THR A 205 5.63 11.88 9.91
C THR A 205 6.62 12.43 10.94
N LYS A 206 7.94 12.24 10.74
CA LYS A 206 9.01 12.58 11.72
C LYS A 206 8.87 11.87 13.07
N LYS A 207 8.03 10.85 13.16
CA LYS A 207 7.82 10.08 14.40
C LYS A 207 8.93 9.06 14.68
N TYR A 208 9.90 8.88 13.76
CA TYR A 208 11.07 8.05 14.01
C TYR A 208 12.04 8.69 15.03
N ILE A 209 12.02 10.02 15.16
CA ILE A 209 12.86 10.75 16.12
C ILE A 209 12.48 10.33 17.54
N GLY A 210 13.45 9.84 18.31
CA GLY A 210 13.24 9.32 19.66
C GLY A 210 12.64 7.91 19.73
N GLN A 211 12.39 7.25 18.60
CA GLN A 211 12.00 5.84 18.57
C GLN A 211 13.23 4.93 18.58
N ASN A 212 13.10 3.78 19.21
CA ASN A 212 14.12 2.75 19.11
C ASN A 212 13.86 1.90 17.85
N ILE A 213 14.40 2.35 16.70
CA ILE A 213 14.21 1.69 15.39
C ILE A 213 14.78 0.26 15.43
N GLU A 214 15.90 0.03 16.13
CA GLU A 214 16.49 -1.30 16.29
C GLU A 214 15.50 -2.26 16.97
N ASN A 215 14.88 -1.85 18.08
CA ASN A 215 13.87 -2.68 18.73
C ASN A 215 12.67 -2.97 17.86
N ILE A 216 12.19 -1.98 17.08
CA ILE A 216 11.07 -2.17 16.15
C ILE A 216 11.41 -3.24 15.11
N ILE A 217 12.60 -3.15 14.48
CA ILE A 217 13.05 -4.10 13.46
C ILE A 217 13.26 -5.48 14.06
N LEU A 218 13.98 -5.58 15.19
CA LEU A 218 14.34 -6.86 15.80
C LEU A 218 13.14 -7.59 16.38
N SER A 219 12.18 -6.87 16.98
CA SER A 219 10.94 -7.46 17.51
C SER A 219 10.03 -8.08 16.45
N TYR A 220 10.19 -7.67 15.18
CA TYR A 220 9.42 -8.22 14.07
C TYR A 220 9.83 -9.65 13.70
N ASN A 221 10.99 -10.09 14.15
CA ASN A 221 11.52 -11.45 13.98
C ASN A 221 11.50 -11.93 12.52
N CYS A 222 12.19 -11.19 11.64
CA CYS A 222 12.37 -11.58 10.26
C CYS A 222 13.32 -12.79 10.14
N THR A 223 13.13 -13.59 9.09
CA THR A 223 14.16 -14.54 8.63
C THR A 223 15.33 -13.77 8.01
N GLU A 224 16.44 -14.44 7.70
CA GLU A 224 17.54 -13.80 6.96
C GLU A 224 17.07 -13.22 5.62
N THR A 225 16.28 -13.99 4.88
CA THR A 225 15.67 -13.53 3.62
C THR A 225 14.71 -12.38 3.87
N GLY A 226 13.91 -12.44 4.93
CA GLY A 226 13.01 -11.37 5.35
C GLY A 226 13.73 -10.05 5.63
N TYR A 227 14.90 -10.08 6.31
CA TYR A 227 15.72 -8.88 6.50
C TYR A 227 16.22 -8.29 5.17
N ARG A 228 16.64 -9.14 4.23
CA ARG A 228 17.02 -8.69 2.88
C ARG A 228 15.83 -8.07 2.14
N LEU A 229 14.66 -8.71 2.19
CA LEU A 229 13.43 -8.18 1.61
C LEU A 229 13.04 -6.83 2.24
N LEU A 230 13.12 -6.73 3.58
CA LEU A 230 12.85 -5.47 4.29
C LEU A 230 13.73 -4.34 3.77
N TYR A 231 15.05 -4.56 3.71
CA TYR A 231 15.99 -3.53 3.26
C TYR A 231 15.74 -3.12 1.81
N GLY A 232 15.58 -4.08 0.89
CA GLY A 232 15.26 -3.79 -0.51
C GLY A 232 13.97 -2.99 -0.66
N ARG A 233 12.96 -3.26 0.17
CA ARG A 233 11.74 -2.49 0.15
C ARG A 233 11.88 -1.09 0.74
N MET A 234 12.75 -0.90 1.73
CA MET A 234 13.08 0.44 2.24
C MET A 234 13.77 1.29 1.17
N LEU A 235 14.67 0.69 0.37
CA LEU A 235 15.33 1.38 -0.75
C LEU A 235 14.36 1.89 -1.82
N TYR A 236 13.29 1.14 -2.14
CA TYR A 236 12.36 1.55 -3.20
C TYR A 236 11.57 2.82 -2.81
N PRO A 237 11.67 3.94 -3.57
CA PRO A 237 11.17 5.25 -3.16
C PRO A 237 9.65 5.41 -3.39
N SER A 238 8.86 4.53 -2.76
CA SER A 238 7.41 4.51 -2.96
C SER A 238 6.70 5.81 -2.56
N LEU A 239 7.21 6.54 -1.56
CA LEU A 239 6.62 7.83 -1.15
C LEU A 239 6.73 8.89 -2.25
N TYR A 240 7.89 8.94 -2.93
CA TYR A 240 8.10 9.87 -4.04
C TYR A 240 7.18 9.54 -5.22
N PHE A 241 7.17 8.28 -5.67
CA PHE A 241 6.35 7.88 -6.81
C PHE A 241 4.85 7.97 -6.54
N ASP A 242 4.40 7.69 -5.33
CA ASP A 242 2.99 7.90 -4.97
C ASP A 242 2.61 9.39 -5.03
N MET A 243 3.51 10.31 -4.65
CA MET A 243 3.27 11.74 -4.75
C MET A 243 3.35 12.22 -6.21
N TYR A 244 4.33 11.72 -6.97
CA TYR A 244 4.44 11.95 -8.41
C TYR A 244 3.14 11.59 -9.13
N ASP A 245 2.60 10.36 -8.92
CA ASP A 245 1.34 9.93 -9.51
C ASP A 245 0.17 10.87 -9.15
N ARG A 246 0.11 11.36 -7.91
CA ARG A 246 -0.94 12.28 -7.47
C ARG A 246 -0.85 13.63 -8.15
N ILE A 247 0.37 14.15 -8.36
CA ILE A 247 0.60 15.44 -9.04
C ILE A 247 0.22 15.32 -10.52
N ILE A 248 0.69 14.28 -11.21
CA ILE A 248 0.41 14.08 -12.64
C ILE A 248 -1.09 13.90 -12.90
N ASN A 249 -1.81 13.27 -11.99
CA ASN A 249 -3.26 13.08 -12.06
C ASN A 249 -4.06 14.28 -11.48
N ASN A 250 -3.44 15.39 -11.16
CA ASN A 250 -4.04 16.61 -10.61
C ASN A 250 -4.80 16.40 -9.28
N TYR A 251 -4.36 15.47 -8.46
CA TYR A 251 -4.88 15.27 -7.09
C TYR A 251 -4.11 16.08 -6.05
N GLU A 252 -2.88 16.48 -6.37
CA GLU A 252 -1.99 17.29 -5.52
C GLU A 252 -1.25 18.33 -6.38
N ASN A 253 -0.70 19.35 -5.73
CA ASN A 253 0.20 20.31 -6.36
C ASN A 253 1.68 19.89 -6.22
N GLU A 254 2.56 20.52 -6.97
CA GLU A 254 3.99 20.21 -6.98
C GLU A 254 4.69 20.48 -5.64
N GLU A 255 4.17 21.40 -4.83
CA GLU A 255 4.72 21.72 -3.51
C GLU A 255 4.75 20.51 -2.58
N SER A 256 3.81 19.57 -2.76
CA SER A 256 3.71 18.36 -1.95
C SER A 256 4.91 17.40 -2.13
N ILE A 257 5.55 17.36 -3.30
CA ILE A 257 6.74 16.54 -3.54
C ILE A 257 8.03 17.22 -3.05
N LEU A 258 8.04 18.55 -2.98
CA LEU A 258 9.19 19.33 -2.53
C LEU A 258 9.64 18.96 -1.11
N GLU A 259 8.69 18.66 -0.22
CA GLU A 259 9.00 18.21 1.15
C GLU A 259 9.72 16.85 1.18
N ILE A 260 9.38 15.97 0.24
CA ILE A 260 10.05 14.66 0.10
C ILE A 260 11.47 14.88 -0.42
N VAL A 261 11.63 15.74 -1.44
CA VAL A 261 12.93 16.04 -2.07
C VAL A 261 13.90 16.71 -1.08
N LYS A 262 13.44 17.71 -0.31
CA LYS A 262 14.25 18.36 0.72
C LYS A 262 14.80 17.42 1.80
N ARG A 263 14.12 16.31 2.02
CA ARG A 263 14.48 15.32 3.03
C ARG A 263 15.20 14.09 2.48
N SER A 264 15.68 14.14 1.22
CA SER A 264 16.37 13.01 0.61
C SER A 264 17.60 12.59 1.42
N LYS A 265 18.45 13.54 1.84
CA LYS A 265 19.63 13.25 2.67
C LYS A 265 19.26 12.64 4.04
N GLU A 266 18.22 13.19 4.68
CA GLU A 266 17.69 12.64 5.94
C GLU A 266 17.20 11.19 5.76
N TYR A 267 16.61 10.88 4.58
CA TYR A 267 16.18 9.51 4.27
C TYR A 267 17.35 8.56 4.00
N GLU A 268 18.41 9.04 3.35
CA GLU A 268 19.65 8.28 3.19
C GLU A 268 20.27 7.92 4.54
N ASP A 269 20.37 8.89 5.47
CA ASP A 269 20.86 8.65 6.82
C ASP A 269 20.00 7.62 7.57
N TYR A 270 18.68 7.69 7.39
CA TYR A 270 17.75 6.71 7.95
C TYR A 270 17.91 5.31 7.33
N LEU A 271 18.14 5.21 6.02
CA LEU A 271 18.47 3.95 5.35
C LEU A 271 19.78 3.36 5.85
N ASN A 272 20.79 4.19 6.11
CA ASN A 272 22.06 3.78 6.70
C ASN A 272 21.88 3.22 8.12
N GLU A 273 21.04 3.85 8.95
CA GLU A 273 20.72 3.32 10.28
C GLU A 273 20.08 1.93 10.16
N ILE A 274 19.10 1.77 9.28
CA ILE A 274 18.44 0.47 9.03
C ILE A 274 19.44 -0.56 8.51
N TYR A 275 20.33 -0.17 7.59
CA TYR A 275 21.41 -1.03 7.10
C TYR A 275 22.28 -1.56 8.26
N ARG A 276 22.77 -0.67 9.15
CA ARG A 276 23.59 -1.05 10.29
C ARG A 276 22.88 -2.01 11.26
N ILE A 277 21.58 -1.83 11.44
CA ILE A 277 20.77 -2.73 12.28
C ILE A 277 20.68 -4.12 11.64
N ILE A 278 20.32 -4.18 10.36
CA ILE A 278 20.11 -5.44 9.63
C ILE A 278 21.43 -6.20 9.43
N SER A 279 22.52 -5.49 9.13
CA SER A 279 23.84 -6.10 8.90
C SER A 279 24.41 -6.83 10.13
N LYS A 280 23.91 -6.54 11.34
CA LYS A 280 24.21 -7.33 12.54
C LYS A 280 23.55 -8.73 12.54
N LYS A 281 22.55 -8.95 11.67
CA LYS A 281 21.75 -10.18 11.62
C LYS A 281 21.99 -11.01 10.38
N VAL A 282 22.27 -10.37 9.26
CA VAL A 282 22.46 -11.01 7.96
C VAL A 282 23.43 -10.19 7.11
N GLU A 283 24.26 -10.89 6.37
CA GLU A 283 25.11 -10.23 5.38
C GLU A 283 24.25 -9.62 4.27
N ILE A 284 24.33 -8.31 4.13
CA ILE A 284 23.66 -7.53 3.08
C ILE A 284 24.69 -6.67 2.37
N LYS A 285 24.54 -6.54 1.06
CA LYS A 285 25.42 -5.72 0.23
C LYS A 285 25.28 -4.25 0.63
N ASN A 286 26.41 -3.61 0.88
CA ASN A 286 26.45 -2.16 1.08
C ASN A 286 26.09 -1.44 -0.23
N ILE A 287 25.53 -0.26 -0.11
CA ILE A 287 25.30 0.65 -1.21
C ILE A 287 26.28 1.82 -1.02
N ASP A 288 27.29 1.87 -1.88
CA ASP A 288 28.50 2.69 -1.66
C ASP A 288 28.25 4.21 -1.58
N TRP A 289 27.08 4.68 -1.98
CA TRP A 289 26.72 6.10 -1.95
C TRP A 289 25.69 6.47 -0.85
N LEU A 290 25.21 5.49 -0.09
CA LEU A 290 24.35 5.71 1.08
C LEU A 290 25.15 6.05 2.32
#